data_7ccf5c44485de5b85a2464019a825cf5
#
_entry.id   7ccf5c44485de5b85a2464019a825cf5
#
_cell.length_a   1.000
_cell.length_b   1.000
_cell.length_c   1.000
_cell.angle_alpha   90.00
_cell.angle_beta   90.00
_cell.angle_gamma   90.00
#
_symmetry.space_group_name_H-M   'P 1'
#
loop_
_entity.id
_entity.type
_entity.pdbx_description
1 polymer ?
#
loop_
_entity_poly.entity_id
_entity_poly.type
_entity_poly.pdbx_seq_one_letter_code
_entity_poly.pdbx_strand_id
1 'polypeptide(L)'
;MTIQIDTREKQRAVKQIISHFDRCGIKHYPSKLYVGDYMNLDNPRVIIDRKQNLSEIYTNVCQGRKRFCAELKRAQDMGIKIIILCEHGFGIKSLGDVKNWYNPRLDKTPYAWDGERLFKVLSAIKDKYGIDYVFCEKRETGAKIVEILGV
;
A
#
# COMPACT_ATOMS: atom_id res chain seq x y z
N MET A 1 13.65 -13.88 9.50
CA MET A 1 12.73 -12.73 9.33
C MET A 1 11.50 -12.91 10.19
N THR A 2 11.12 -11.90 10.92
CA THR A 2 9.87 -11.86 11.67
C THR A 2 9.08 -10.65 11.24
N ILE A 3 7.84 -10.84 10.80
CA ILE A 3 6.99 -9.76 10.30
C ILE A 3 6.02 -9.31 11.39
N GLN A 4 6.04 -8.02 11.68
CA GLN A 4 5.04 -7.39 12.54
C GLN A 4 3.88 -6.93 11.66
N ILE A 5 2.67 -7.29 12.06
CA ILE A 5 1.44 -6.96 11.37
C ILE A 5 0.66 -5.98 12.25
N ASP A 6 0.30 -4.82 11.70
CA ASP A 6 -0.45 -3.82 12.46
C ASP A 6 -1.79 -4.39 12.92
N THR A 7 -2.15 -4.12 14.17
CA THR A 7 -3.40 -4.63 14.77
C THR A 7 -4.66 -4.08 14.12
N ARG A 8 -4.55 -2.99 13.36
CA ARG A 8 -5.70 -2.40 12.66
C ARG A 8 -6.01 -3.09 11.33
N GLU A 9 -5.13 -3.98 10.84
CA GLU A 9 -5.43 -4.79 9.66
C GLU A 9 -6.59 -5.73 9.95
N LYS A 10 -7.58 -5.75 9.06
CA LYS A 10 -8.78 -6.58 9.21
C LYS A 10 -8.42 -8.05 9.06
N GLN A 11 -8.77 -8.89 10.03
CA GLN A 11 -8.47 -10.32 10.01
C GLN A 11 -8.94 -10.99 8.72
N ARG A 12 -10.10 -10.62 8.22
CA ARG A 12 -10.64 -11.19 6.99
C ARG A 12 -9.73 -10.92 5.79
N ALA A 13 -9.17 -9.72 5.72
CA ALA A 13 -8.27 -9.33 4.62
C ALA A 13 -6.91 -10.01 4.73
N VAL A 14 -6.41 -10.22 5.95
CA VAL A 14 -5.07 -10.77 6.17
C VAL A 14 -5.01 -12.29 6.25
N LYS A 15 -6.14 -12.98 6.33
CA LYS A 15 -6.18 -14.44 6.48
C LYS A 15 -5.32 -15.15 5.42
N GLN A 16 -5.46 -14.76 4.17
CA GLN A 16 -4.71 -15.34 3.07
C GLN A 16 -3.21 -15.01 3.15
N ILE A 17 -2.90 -13.79 3.61
CA ILE A 17 -1.53 -13.32 3.81
C ILE A 17 -0.86 -14.14 4.91
N ILE A 18 -1.52 -14.31 6.05
CA ILE A 18 -1.02 -15.11 7.18
C ILE A 18 -0.82 -16.56 6.76
N SER A 19 -1.76 -17.14 6.01
CA SER A 19 -1.61 -18.50 5.48
C SER A 19 -0.35 -18.64 4.65
N HIS A 20 -0.04 -17.64 3.84
CA HIS A 20 1.19 -17.66 3.05
C HIS A 20 2.43 -17.62 3.95
N PHE A 21 2.44 -16.76 4.97
CA PHE A 21 3.55 -16.69 5.91
C PHE A 21 3.76 -18.04 6.61
N ASP A 22 2.69 -18.67 7.07
CA ASP A 22 2.75 -19.97 7.75
C ASP A 22 3.31 -21.06 6.83
N ARG A 23 2.88 -21.10 5.57
CA ARG A 23 3.40 -22.08 4.61
C ARG A 23 4.88 -21.88 4.32
N CYS A 24 5.36 -20.64 4.38
CA CYS A 24 6.78 -20.32 4.13
C CYS A 24 7.63 -20.36 5.39
N GLY A 25 7.06 -20.72 6.55
CA GLY A 25 7.78 -20.76 7.81
C GLY A 25 8.23 -19.39 8.31
N ILE A 26 7.50 -18.33 7.92
CA ILE A 26 7.82 -16.96 8.32
C ILE A 26 7.11 -16.65 9.63
N LYS A 27 7.88 -16.26 10.64
CA LYS A 27 7.34 -15.83 11.92
C LYS A 27 6.62 -14.49 11.77
N HIS A 28 5.50 -14.34 12.42
CA HIS A 28 4.72 -13.11 12.41
C HIS A 28 3.95 -12.94 13.72
N TYR A 29 3.63 -11.69 14.06
CA TYR A 29 2.79 -11.41 15.22
C TYR A 29 2.07 -10.07 15.02
N PRO A 30 0.87 -9.90 15.64
CA PRO A 30 0.15 -8.64 15.60
C PRO A 30 0.68 -7.70 16.67
N SER A 31 0.98 -6.47 16.30
CA SER A 31 1.31 -5.40 17.22
C SER A 31 1.17 -4.07 16.49
N LYS A 32 0.73 -3.03 17.19
CA LYS A 32 0.50 -1.72 16.58
C LYS A 32 1.78 -1.15 16.01
N LEU A 33 1.72 -0.76 14.73
CA LEU A 33 2.80 -0.02 14.06
C LEU A 33 2.55 1.48 14.15
N TYR A 34 3.63 2.24 14.23
CA TYR A 34 3.55 3.69 14.24
C TYR A 34 3.04 4.24 12.89
N VAL A 35 3.46 3.61 11.79
CA VAL A 35 2.97 3.89 10.43
C VAL A 35 2.87 2.56 9.67
N GLY A 36 1.93 2.49 8.71
CA GLY A 36 1.79 1.35 7.82
C GLY A 36 1.24 0.09 8.47
N ASP A 37 1.36 -1.02 7.75
CA ASP A 37 0.68 -2.27 8.08
C ASP A 37 1.60 -3.46 8.30
N TYR A 38 2.75 -3.53 7.64
CA TYR A 38 3.68 -4.67 7.70
C TYR A 38 5.12 -4.18 7.79
N MET A 39 5.88 -4.77 8.70
CA MET A 39 7.28 -4.44 8.91
C MET A 39 8.09 -5.70 9.22
N ASN A 40 9.30 -5.79 8.65
CA ASN A 40 10.27 -6.80 9.05
C ASN A 40 11.07 -6.25 10.24
N LEU A 41 11.05 -6.96 11.36
CA LEU A 41 11.80 -6.54 12.55
C LEU A 41 13.29 -6.42 12.34
N ASP A 42 13.83 -7.19 11.39
CA ASP A 42 15.26 -7.13 11.07
C ASP A 42 15.62 -5.92 10.22
N ASN A 43 14.61 -5.25 9.63
CA ASN A 43 14.80 -4.02 8.86
C ASN A 43 13.60 -3.08 9.03
N PRO A 44 13.55 -2.32 10.12
CA PRO A 44 12.42 -1.44 10.41
C PRO A 44 12.39 -0.16 9.56
N ARG A 45 13.33 0.00 8.65
CA ARG A 45 13.40 1.18 7.77
C ARG A 45 12.50 1.09 6.55
N VAL A 46 11.92 -0.08 6.28
CA VAL A 46 11.00 -0.30 5.17
C VAL A 46 9.68 -0.81 5.73
N ILE A 47 8.59 -0.12 5.43
CA ILE A 47 7.27 -0.48 5.92
C ILE A 47 6.30 -0.48 4.75
N ILE A 48 5.43 -1.49 4.70
CA ILE A 48 4.39 -1.61 3.68
C ILE A 48 3.08 -1.05 4.22
N ASP A 49 2.42 -0.21 3.41
CA ASP A 49 1.05 0.23 3.62
C ASP A 49 0.20 -0.47 2.54
N ARG A 50 -0.67 -1.39 2.96
CA ARG A 50 -1.50 -2.19 2.04
C ARG A 50 -2.79 -1.44 1.70
N LYS A 51 -3.11 -1.41 0.41
CA LYS A 51 -4.35 -0.84 -0.10
C LYS A 51 -5.12 -1.89 -0.89
N GLN A 52 -6.43 -1.97 -0.71
CA GLN A 52 -7.26 -2.98 -1.33
C GLN A 52 -7.40 -2.80 -2.85
N ASN A 53 -7.34 -1.56 -3.32
CA ASN A 53 -7.50 -1.23 -4.73
C ASN A 53 -7.19 0.26 -4.98
N LEU A 54 -7.24 0.67 -6.24
CA LEU A 54 -7.03 2.06 -6.61
C LEU A 54 -8.13 3.00 -6.12
N SER A 55 -9.35 2.51 -5.93
CA SER A 55 -10.43 3.32 -5.36
C SER A 55 -10.11 3.78 -3.94
N GLU A 56 -9.50 2.91 -3.13
CA GLU A 56 -9.05 3.27 -1.78
C GLU A 56 -7.95 4.33 -1.84
N ILE A 57 -6.97 4.14 -2.70
CA ILE A 57 -5.89 5.14 -2.90
C ILE A 57 -6.49 6.47 -3.35
N TYR A 58 -7.40 6.45 -4.31
CA TYR A 58 -8.08 7.65 -4.78
C TYR A 58 -8.78 8.39 -3.62
N THR A 59 -9.50 7.66 -2.79
CA THR A 59 -10.17 8.25 -1.62
C THR A 59 -9.15 8.89 -0.67
N ASN A 60 -8.03 8.22 -0.42
CA ASN A 60 -6.97 8.75 0.45
C ASN A 60 -6.39 10.07 -0.06
N VAL A 61 -6.17 10.19 -1.37
CA VAL A 61 -5.49 11.37 -1.94
C VAL A 61 -6.44 12.47 -2.38
N CYS A 62 -7.71 12.14 -2.62
CA CYS A 62 -8.73 13.11 -3.01
C CYS A 62 -9.44 13.72 -1.79
N GLN A 63 -9.93 12.89 -0.88
CA GLN A 63 -10.70 13.32 0.29
C GLN A 63 -9.85 13.39 1.56
N GLY A 64 -8.95 12.46 1.75
CA GLY A 64 -8.11 12.34 2.95
C GLY A 64 -6.67 12.76 2.76
N ARG A 65 -6.37 13.62 1.80
CA ARG A 65 -4.98 13.96 1.43
C ARG A 65 -4.17 14.47 2.62
N LYS A 66 -4.73 15.37 3.41
CA LYS A 66 -4.02 15.95 4.56
C LYS A 66 -3.56 14.87 5.54
N ARG A 67 -4.45 13.94 5.87
CA ARG A 67 -4.17 12.84 6.78
C ARG A 67 -3.16 11.85 6.17
N PHE A 68 -3.37 11.49 4.91
CA PHE A 68 -2.51 10.57 4.19
C PHE A 68 -1.08 11.12 4.08
N CYS A 69 -0.94 12.37 3.65
CA CYS A 69 0.36 13.01 3.52
C CYS A 69 1.04 13.25 4.87
N ALA A 70 0.28 13.50 5.94
CA ALA A 70 0.83 13.64 7.28
C ALA A 70 1.50 12.34 7.75
N GLU A 71 0.88 11.18 7.45
CA GLU A 71 1.46 9.88 7.76
C GLU A 71 2.76 9.65 6.98
N LEU A 72 2.76 9.97 5.70
CA LEU A 72 3.96 9.85 4.86
C LEU A 72 5.09 10.78 5.35
N LYS A 73 4.74 11.97 5.78
CA LYS A 73 5.70 12.93 6.33
C LYS A 73 6.34 12.41 7.61
N ARG A 74 5.53 11.83 8.51
CA ARG A 74 6.06 11.21 9.74
C ARG A 74 7.07 10.11 9.44
N ALA A 75 6.74 9.24 8.48
CA ALA A 75 7.64 8.18 8.06
C ALA A 75 8.94 8.75 7.49
N GLN A 76 8.84 9.75 6.62
CA GLN A 76 9.98 10.40 6.02
C GLN A 76 10.91 11.03 7.08
N ASP A 77 10.33 11.71 8.06
CA ASP A 77 11.08 12.35 9.15
C ASP A 77 11.81 11.32 10.03
N MET A 78 11.32 10.10 10.08
CA MET A 78 11.93 8.99 10.83
C MET A 78 12.91 8.17 9.99
N GLY A 79 13.13 8.54 8.73
CA GLY A 79 13.98 7.78 7.82
C GLY A 79 13.37 6.45 7.37
N ILE A 80 12.05 6.34 7.40
CA ILE A 80 11.33 5.13 6.99
C ILE A 80 10.88 5.28 5.53
N LYS A 81 11.18 4.25 4.73
CA LYS A 81 10.68 4.11 3.36
C LYS A 81 9.32 3.45 3.40
N ILE A 82 8.29 4.15 2.95
CA ILE A 82 6.95 3.55 2.79
C ILE A 82 6.82 3.00 1.39
N ILE A 83 6.33 1.77 1.29
CA ILE A 83 5.93 1.14 0.04
C ILE A 83 4.44 0.90 0.11
N ILE A 84 3.70 1.52 -0.80
CA ILE A 84 2.26 1.32 -0.91
C ILE A 84 2.04 0.09 -1.79
N LEU A 85 1.51 -0.98 -1.19
CA LEU A 85 1.20 -2.22 -1.88
C LEU A 85 -0.29 -2.24 -2.19
N CYS A 86 -0.63 -2.07 -3.47
CA CYS A 86 -2.00 -2.00 -3.94
C CYS A 86 -2.44 -3.33 -4.54
N GLU A 87 -3.47 -3.93 -3.96
CA GLU A 87 -4.07 -5.17 -4.45
C GLU A 87 -5.05 -4.87 -5.56
N HIS A 88 -4.54 -4.60 -6.76
CA HIS A 88 -5.38 -4.24 -7.90
C HIS A 88 -4.90 -4.98 -9.14
N GLY A 89 -5.74 -5.85 -9.67
CA GLY A 89 -5.49 -6.57 -10.92
C GLY A 89 -5.89 -5.74 -12.14
N PHE A 90 -6.46 -6.40 -13.15
CA PHE A 90 -7.03 -5.75 -14.34
C PHE A 90 -6.01 -4.91 -15.13
N GLY A 91 -4.78 -5.42 -15.27
CA GLY A 91 -3.78 -4.76 -16.10
C GLY A 91 -3.01 -3.63 -15.44
N ILE A 92 -3.30 -3.33 -14.18
CA ILE A 92 -2.54 -2.33 -13.41
C ILE A 92 -1.37 -3.02 -12.73
N LYS A 93 -0.19 -2.90 -13.31
CA LYS A 93 1.04 -3.57 -12.81
C LYS A 93 2.10 -2.59 -12.34
N SER A 94 1.95 -1.31 -12.65
CA SER A 94 2.91 -0.27 -12.29
C SER A 94 2.19 1.06 -12.12
N LEU A 95 2.89 2.03 -11.56
CA LEU A 95 2.35 3.38 -11.42
C LEU A 95 1.92 3.96 -12.78
N GLY A 96 2.70 3.70 -13.84
CA GLY A 96 2.36 4.18 -15.19
C GLY A 96 1.02 3.66 -15.70
N ASP A 97 0.64 2.45 -15.32
CA ASP A 97 -0.64 1.85 -15.74
C ASP A 97 -1.84 2.54 -15.11
N VAL A 98 -1.66 3.29 -14.03
CA VAL A 98 -2.75 4.04 -13.38
C VAL A 98 -3.42 5.01 -14.36
N LYS A 99 -2.67 5.49 -15.35
CA LYS A 99 -3.22 6.36 -16.40
C LYS A 99 -4.41 5.72 -17.14
N ASN A 100 -4.43 4.39 -17.21
CA ASN A 100 -5.45 3.63 -17.92
C ASN A 100 -6.61 3.19 -17.03
N TRP A 101 -6.54 3.53 -15.74
CA TRP A 101 -7.58 3.14 -14.79
C TRP A 101 -8.84 3.97 -14.99
N TYR A 102 -9.98 3.27 -15.05
CA TYR A 102 -11.29 3.90 -15.03
C TYR A 102 -11.78 4.02 -13.59
N ASN A 103 -11.94 5.26 -13.12
CA ASN A 103 -12.44 5.51 -11.77
C ASN A 103 -13.96 5.27 -11.71
N PRO A 104 -14.43 4.24 -10.96
CA PRO A 104 -15.87 3.96 -10.88
C PRO A 104 -16.70 5.15 -10.35
N ARG A 105 -16.07 6.06 -9.63
CA ARG A 105 -16.75 7.26 -9.12
C ARG A 105 -17.25 8.16 -10.25
N LEU A 106 -16.66 8.07 -11.44
CA LEU A 106 -17.08 8.82 -12.62
C LEU A 106 -18.51 8.44 -13.07
N ASP A 107 -18.99 7.25 -12.70
CA ASP A 107 -20.37 6.84 -12.96
C ASP A 107 -21.37 7.65 -12.15
N LYS A 108 -20.93 8.23 -11.04
CA LYS A 108 -21.78 8.99 -10.10
C LYS A 108 -21.60 10.49 -10.21
N THR A 109 -20.41 10.95 -10.59
CA THR A 109 -20.11 12.38 -10.70
C THR A 109 -19.04 12.62 -11.76
N PRO A 110 -19.24 13.63 -12.66
CA PRO A 110 -18.23 13.96 -13.65
C PRO A 110 -17.01 14.68 -13.05
N TYR A 111 -17.08 15.07 -11.77
CA TYR A 111 -15.99 15.78 -11.08
C TYR A 111 -14.96 14.84 -10.47
N ALA A 112 -15.21 13.53 -10.45
CA ALA A 112 -14.21 12.56 -10.01
C ALA A 112 -12.99 12.59 -10.92
N TRP A 113 -11.83 12.25 -10.36
CA TRP A 113 -10.59 12.23 -11.15
C TRP A 113 -10.54 11.01 -12.05
N ASP A 114 -10.03 11.18 -13.27
CA ASP A 114 -9.69 10.07 -14.13
C ASP A 114 -8.32 9.48 -13.75
N GLY A 115 -7.91 8.42 -14.45
CA GLY A 115 -6.63 7.76 -14.18
C GLY A 115 -5.43 8.67 -14.43
N GLU A 116 -5.50 9.53 -15.45
CA GLU A 116 -4.44 10.49 -15.75
C GLU A 116 -4.18 11.44 -14.59
N ARG A 117 -5.23 11.99 -14.01
CA ARG A 117 -5.12 12.90 -12.88
C ARG A 117 -4.61 12.19 -11.64
N LEU A 118 -5.13 10.99 -11.36
CA LEU A 118 -4.66 10.19 -10.23
C LEU A 118 -3.18 9.88 -10.39
N PHE A 119 -2.74 9.48 -11.58
CA PHE A 119 -1.34 9.23 -11.86
C PHE A 119 -0.46 10.44 -11.54
N LYS A 120 -0.86 11.63 -11.96
CA LYS A 120 -0.11 12.87 -11.71
C LYS A 120 0.02 13.15 -10.21
N VAL A 121 -1.07 12.99 -9.47
CA VAL A 121 -1.07 13.21 -8.01
C VAL A 121 -0.19 12.18 -7.31
N LEU A 122 -0.31 10.90 -7.66
CA LEU A 122 0.50 9.84 -7.06
C LEU A 122 1.98 10.02 -7.36
N SER A 123 2.32 10.46 -8.57
CA SER A 123 3.71 10.74 -8.95
C SER A 123 4.30 11.89 -8.13
N ALA A 124 3.53 12.95 -7.93
CA ALA A 124 3.96 14.10 -7.11
C ALA A 124 4.18 13.69 -5.65
N ILE A 125 3.30 12.86 -5.10
CA ILE A 125 3.42 12.34 -3.73
C ILE A 125 4.67 11.47 -3.60
N LYS A 126 4.91 10.59 -4.58
CA LYS A 126 6.11 9.75 -4.61
C LYS A 126 7.38 10.60 -4.54
N ASP A 127 7.46 11.63 -5.37
CA ASP A 127 8.64 12.49 -5.44
C ASP A 127 8.84 13.29 -4.14
N LYS A 128 7.75 13.78 -3.56
CA LYS A 128 7.80 14.59 -2.36
C LYS A 128 8.19 13.79 -1.11
N TYR A 129 7.65 12.59 -0.95
CA TYR A 129 7.82 11.79 0.28
C TYR A 129 8.76 10.60 0.12
N GLY A 130 9.30 10.37 -1.08
CA GLY A 130 10.22 9.28 -1.33
C GLY A 130 9.60 7.90 -1.17
N ILE A 131 8.31 7.75 -1.47
CA ILE A 131 7.62 6.47 -1.40
C ILE A 131 7.65 5.75 -2.75
N ASP A 132 7.27 4.48 -2.76
CA ASP A 132 7.06 3.70 -3.97
C ASP A 132 5.69 3.04 -3.94
N TYR A 133 5.19 2.69 -5.13
CA TYR A 133 3.95 1.94 -5.31
C TYR A 133 4.28 0.60 -5.96
N VAL A 134 3.74 -0.47 -5.38
CA VAL A 134 3.83 -1.82 -5.93
C VAL A 134 2.41 -2.34 -6.12
N PHE A 135 2.14 -2.97 -7.26
CA PHE A 135 0.82 -3.49 -7.59
C PHE A 135 0.87 -5.01 -7.71
N CYS A 136 -0.14 -5.68 -7.19
CA CYS A 136 -0.26 -7.12 -7.34
C CYS A 136 -1.74 -7.52 -7.27
N GLU A 137 -2.03 -8.75 -7.68
CA GLU A 137 -3.35 -9.32 -7.44
C GLU A 137 -3.47 -9.72 -5.96
N LYS A 138 -4.68 -9.74 -5.44
CA LYS A 138 -4.95 -10.07 -4.04
C LYS A 138 -4.31 -11.39 -3.60
N ARG A 139 -4.33 -12.41 -4.46
CA ARG A 139 -3.73 -13.72 -4.17
C ARG A 139 -2.22 -13.68 -4.03
N GLU A 140 -1.56 -12.66 -4.55
CA GLU A 140 -0.11 -12.50 -4.57
C GLU A 140 0.42 -11.67 -3.40
N THR A 141 -0.45 -11.09 -2.60
CA THR A 141 -0.06 -10.10 -1.58
C THR A 141 0.94 -10.64 -0.58
N GLY A 142 0.70 -11.85 -0.05
CA GLY A 142 1.62 -12.46 0.91
C GLY A 142 3.02 -12.63 0.34
N ALA A 143 3.12 -13.15 -0.87
CA ALA A 143 4.41 -13.32 -1.55
C ALA A 143 5.10 -11.98 -1.83
N LYS A 144 4.33 -10.95 -2.21
CA LYS A 144 4.89 -9.61 -2.43
C LYS A 144 5.41 -8.97 -1.15
N ILE A 145 4.71 -9.15 -0.04
CA ILE A 145 5.18 -8.65 1.25
C ILE A 145 6.53 -9.27 1.60
N VAL A 146 6.66 -10.58 1.45
CA VAL A 146 7.92 -11.27 1.72
C VAL A 146 9.03 -10.79 0.79
N GLU A 147 8.74 -10.64 -0.49
CA GLU A 147 9.69 -10.15 -1.49
C GLU A 147 10.19 -8.75 -1.13
N ILE A 148 9.28 -7.84 -0.80
CA ILE A 148 9.61 -6.44 -0.49
C ILE A 148 10.39 -6.34 0.82
N LEU A 149 9.95 -7.05 1.86
CA LEU A 149 10.52 -6.94 3.20
C LEU A 149 11.73 -7.84 3.43
N GLY A 150 11.90 -8.86 2.60
CA GLY A 150 12.99 -9.84 2.74
C GLY A 150 14.32 -9.40 2.13
N VAL A 151 14.32 -8.30 1.42
CA VAL A 151 15.51 -7.82 0.69
C VAL A 151 16.30 -6.83 1.52
#